data_35f24887aa7e63b24a4653947694d5c7
#
_entry.id   35f24887aa7e63b24a4653947694d5c7
#
_cell.length_a   1.000
_cell.length_b   1.000
_cell.length_c   1.000
_cell.angle_alpha   90.00
_cell.angle_beta   90.00
_cell.angle_gamma   90.00
#
_symmetry.space_group_name_H-M   'P 1'
#
loop_
_entity.id
_entity.type
_entity.pdbx_description
1 polymer ?
#
loop_
_entity_poly.entity_id
_entity_poly.type
_entity_poly.pdbx_seq_one_letter_code
_entity_poly.pdbx_strand_id
1 'polypeptide(L)'
;MKKVLFLLMMLFGAVSSFSAHILNNKNVGMFTDKEMINLVSGSYNTDTQLAVVSKAKGSNQESTTKAENDARLTLQTTIKEYSYLVLTSYLKETGVTGQNFDVKKMKDIADQIAKEALSSAIQKGKWITGRNDTVMLYLIEKETVRKMSAKAFKERLINLIDKLTEYRGVFETLKITEEK
;
A
#
# COMPACT_ATOMS: atom_id res chain seq x y z
N MET A 1 -23.14 -4.91 -3.25
CA MET A 1 -22.18 -5.15 -4.34
C MET A 1 -21.87 -3.91 -5.18
N LYS A 2 -22.89 -3.17 -5.75
CA LYS A 2 -22.63 -1.98 -6.60
C LYS A 2 -21.91 -0.82 -5.88
N LYS A 3 -22.16 -0.57 -4.59
CA LYS A 3 -21.52 0.54 -3.83
C LYS A 3 -20.05 0.26 -3.48
N VAL A 4 -19.69 -1.02 -3.25
CA VAL A 4 -18.29 -1.43 -2.98
C VAL A 4 -17.45 -1.34 -4.25
N LEU A 5 -18.05 -1.69 -5.40
CA LEU A 5 -17.39 -1.55 -6.70
C LEU A 5 -17.13 -0.06 -7.05
N PHE A 6 -18.05 0.83 -6.67
CA PHE A 6 -17.93 2.27 -6.90
C PHE A 6 -16.85 2.91 -6.00
N LEU A 7 -16.75 2.47 -4.74
CA LEU A 7 -15.69 2.91 -3.82
C LEU A 7 -14.31 2.38 -4.27
N LEU A 8 -14.26 1.13 -4.75
CA LEU A 8 -13.06 0.55 -5.35
C LEU A 8 -12.65 1.33 -6.62
N MET A 9 -13.63 1.71 -7.48
CA MET A 9 -13.36 2.53 -8.67
C MET A 9 -12.89 3.95 -8.31
N MET A 10 -13.45 4.59 -7.29
CA MET A 10 -12.95 5.90 -6.83
C MET A 10 -11.54 5.82 -6.27
N LEU A 11 -11.16 4.71 -5.67
CA LEU A 11 -9.81 4.48 -5.16
C LEU A 11 -8.82 4.10 -6.25
N PHE A 12 -9.27 3.39 -7.28
CA PHE A 12 -8.49 3.19 -8.50
C PHE A 12 -8.29 4.54 -9.23
N GLY A 13 -9.29 5.41 -9.22
CA GLY A 13 -9.20 6.78 -9.70
C GLY A 13 -8.19 7.62 -8.90
N ALA A 14 -8.12 7.46 -7.57
CA ALA A 14 -7.18 8.19 -6.73
C ALA A 14 -5.74 7.70 -6.90
N VAL A 15 -5.51 6.39 -7.05
CA VAL A 15 -4.16 5.85 -7.32
C VAL A 15 -3.71 6.17 -8.74
N SER A 16 -4.63 6.12 -9.71
CA SER A 16 -4.36 6.57 -11.10
C SER A 16 -4.14 8.09 -11.14
N SER A 17 -4.90 8.86 -10.34
CA SER A 17 -4.72 10.31 -10.18
C SER A 17 -3.41 10.65 -9.47
N PHE A 18 -2.96 9.81 -8.54
CA PHE A 18 -1.70 10.04 -7.84
C PHE A 18 -0.51 9.79 -8.77
N SER A 19 -0.53 8.71 -9.55
CA SER A 19 0.49 8.47 -10.58
C SER A 19 0.40 9.51 -11.70
N ALA A 20 -0.81 9.88 -12.15
CA ALA A 20 -1.03 10.95 -13.12
C ALA A 20 -0.70 12.33 -12.53
N HIS A 21 -0.93 12.55 -11.23
CA HIS A 21 -0.58 13.81 -10.56
C HIS A 21 0.94 13.96 -10.38
N ILE A 22 1.65 12.87 -10.10
CA ILE A 22 3.12 12.86 -10.13
C ILE A 22 3.61 13.12 -11.55
N LEU A 23 3.01 12.51 -12.57
CA LEU A 23 3.33 12.73 -13.98
C LEU A 23 2.90 14.10 -14.49
N ASN A 24 1.78 14.66 -13.98
CA ASN A 24 1.24 15.97 -14.34
C ASN A 24 1.67 17.11 -13.43
N ASN A 25 2.44 16.85 -12.38
CA ASN A 25 2.99 17.90 -11.53
C ASN A 25 3.90 18.78 -12.40
N LYS A 26 3.84 20.11 -12.24
CA LYS A 26 4.64 21.09 -13.00
C LYS A 26 6.15 20.77 -13.04
N ASN A 27 6.66 20.08 -12.01
CA ASN A 27 8.04 19.60 -11.95
C ASN A 27 8.28 18.34 -12.81
N VAL A 28 7.25 17.58 -13.13
CA VAL A 28 7.26 16.39 -13.99
C VAL A 28 6.76 16.75 -15.40
N GLY A 29 5.87 17.72 -15.55
CA GLY A 29 5.48 18.32 -16.84
C GLY A 29 6.62 19.00 -17.58
N MET A 30 7.81 19.02 -16.99
CA MET A 30 9.06 19.33 -17.66
C MET A 30 9.69 18.11 -18.36
N PHE A 31 9.07 16.93 -18.36
CA PHE A 31 9.27 15.97 -19.41
C PHE A 31 8.79 16.62 -20.71
N THR A 32 9.65 17.36 -21.33
CA THR A 32 9.42 17.90 -22.66
C THR A 32 9.41 16.80 -23.70
N ASP A 33 9.80 15.60 -23.32
CA ASP A 33 9.78 14.44 -24.18
C ASP A 33 8.48 13.67 -23.95
N LYS A 34 7.51 13.91 -24.83
CA LYS A 34 6.28 13.13 -24.95
C LYS A 34 6.58 11.62 -25.01
N GLU A 35 7.71 11.26 -25.60
CA GLU A 35 8.25 9.90 -25.64
C GLU A 35 8.58 9.35 -24.26
N MET A 36 9.18 10.13 -23.37
CA MET A 36 9.50 9.69 -22.01
C MET A 36 8.24 9.41 -21.19
N ILE A 37 7.23 10.27 -21.32
CA ILE A 37 5.93 10.07 -20.63
C ILE A 37 5.29 8.77 -21.13
N ASN A 38 5.26 8.55 -22.43
CA ASN A 38 4.70 7.35 -23.03
C ASN A 38 5.47 6.08 -22.61
N LEU A 39 6.81 6.16 -22.59
CA LEU A 39 7.67 5.06 -22.16
C LEU A 39 7.39 4.67 -20.70
N VAL A 40 7.35 5.65 -19.81
CA VAL A 40 7.07 5.43 -18.38
C VAL A 40 5.66 4.88 -18.19
N SER A 41 4.65 5.49 -18.81
CA SER A 41 3.25 5.06 -18.69
C SER A 41 3.01 3.65 -19.28
N GLY A 42 3.73 3.28 -20.33
CA GLY A 42 3.67 1.94 -20.93
C GLY A 42 4.46 0.88 -20.16
N SER A 43 5.20 1.27 -19.11
CA SER A 43 6.09 0.35 -18.39
C SER A 43 5.42 -0.33 -17.19
N TYR A 44 4.19 0.02 -16.83
CA TYR A 44 3.44 -0.58 -15.72
C TYR A 44 1.94 -0.64 -16.00
N ASN A 45 1.24 -1.50 -15.26
CA ASN A 45 -0.20 -1.68 -15.36
C ASN A 45 -0.85 -1.26 -14.03
N THR A 46 -1.64 -0.18 -14.05
CA THR A 46 -2.32 0.37 -12.87
C THR A 46 -3.37 -0.58 -12.28
N ASP A 47 -3.91 -1.53 -13.05
CA ASP A 47 -4.92 -2.48 -12.57
C ASP A 47 -4.29 -3.54 -11.66
N THR A 48 -3.07 -3.98 -11.98
CA THR A 48 -2.38 -5.05 -11.28
C THR A 48 -1.22 -4.59 -10.40
N GLN A 49 -0.71 -3.38 -10.60
CA GLN A 49 0.50 -2.87 -9.97
C GLN A 49 0.26 -1.57 -9.21
N LEU A 50 0.97 -1.39 -8.11
CA LEU A 50 1.21 -0.10 -7.48
C LEU A 50 2.55 0.40 -8.00
N ALA A 51 2.55 1.57 -8.62
CA ALA A 51 3.73 2.13 -9.27
C ALA A 51 3.97 3.57 -8.84
N VAL A 52 5.22 3.95 -8.69
CA VAL A 52 5.64 5.30 -8.34
C VAL A 52 6.80 5.72 -9.21
N VAL A 53 6.69 6.93 -9.74
CA VAL A 53 7.76 7.59 -10.50
C VAL A 53 8.33 8.70 -9.66
N SER A 54 9.64 8.73 -9.50
CA SER A 54 10.37 9.83 -8.86
C SER A 54 11.30 10.52 -9.84
N LYS A 55 11.68 11.73 -9.49
CA LYS A 55 12.60 12.56 -10.30
C LYS A 55 13.55 13.33 -9.40
N ALA A 56 14.83 13.31 -9.74
CA ALA A 56 15.85 14.18 -9.13
C ALA A 56 16.62 14.95 -10.19
N LYS A 57 17.03 16.18 -9.86
CA LYS A 57 17.88 16.99 -10.73
C LYS A 57 19.28 16.39 -10.84
N GLY A 58 19.79 16.31 -12.06
CA GLY A 58 21.10 15.75 -12.34
C GLY A 58 21.06 14.28 -12.72
N SER A 59 22.17 13.77 -13.25
CA SER A 59 22.34 12.39 -13.69
C SER A 59 23.47 11.67 -12.95
N ASN A 60 24.02 12.30 -11.89
CA ASN A 60 25.08 11.72 -11.07
C ASN A 60 24.54 10.70 -10.06
N GLN A 61 25.46 10.09 -9.31
CA GLN A 61 25.10 9.09 -8.30
C GLN A 61 24.22 9.65 -7.17
N GLU A 62 24.46 10.89 -6.76
CA GLU A 62 23.66 11.56 -5.71
C GLU A 62 22.20 11.73 -6.17
N SER A 63 22.00 12.21 -7.40
CA SER A 63 20.66 12.35 -8.01
C SER A 63 19.96 11.00 -8.15
N THR A 64 20.72 9.96 -8.49
CA THR A 64 20.21 8.57 -8.56
C THR A 64 19.73 8.11 -7.21
N THR A 65 20.56 8.23 -6.17
CA THR A 65 20.22 7.84 -4.80
C THR A 65 19.02 8.62 -4.26
N LYS A 66 18.96 9.93 -4.56
CA LYS A 66 17.82 10.76 -4.18
C LYS A 66 16.53 10.29 -4.85
N ALA A 67 16.53 10.09 -6.16
CA ALA A 67 15.37 9.61 -6.90
C ALA A 67 14.91 8.24 -6.37
N GLU A 68 15.85 7.34 -6.07
CA GLU A 68 15.54 6.03 -5.49
C GLU A 68 14.85 6.15 -4.12
N ASN A 69 15.43 6.92 -3.21
CA ASN A 69 14.90 7.09 -1.86
C ASN A 69 13.49 7.72 -1.91
N ASP A 70 13.29 8.74 -2.72
CA ASP A 70 12.00 9.40 -2.91
C ASP A 70 10.96 8.43 -3.48
N ALA A 71 11.34 7.60 -4.47
CA ALA A 71 10.47 6.58 -5.05
C ALA A 71 10.06 5.54 -4.00
N ARG A 72 11.02 5.01 -3.24
CA ARG A 72 10.77 3.98 -2.22
C ARG A 72 9.88 4.50 -1.09
N LEU A 73 10.12 5.71 -0.60
CA LEU A 73 9.31 6.34 0.43
C LEU A 73 7.86 6.57 -0.05
N THR A 74 7.70 7.07 -1.26
CA THR A 74 6.38 7.29 -1.85
C THR A 74 5.66 5.96 -2.11
N LEU A 75 6.36 4.94 -2.60
CA LEU A 75 5.79 3.61 -2.81
C LEU A 75 5.36 2.97 -1.47
N GLN A 76 6.16 3.12 -0.41
CA GLN A 76 5.78 2.66 0.93
C GLN A 76 4.46 3.29 1.39
N THR A 77 4.30 4.59 1.19
CA THR A 77 3.05 5.30 1.51
C THR A 77 1.88 4.74 0.68
N THR A 78 2.08 4.54 -0.61
CA THR A 78 1.07 3.99 -1.52
C THR A 78 0.67 2.56 -1.13
N ILE A 79 1.64 1.72 -0.76
CA ILE A 79 1.38 0.35 -0.27
C ILE A 79 0.58 0.40 1.04
N LYS A 80 0.94 1.28 1.97
CA LYS A 80 0.22 1.46 3.24
C LYS A 80 -1.25 1.82 3.01
N GLU A 81 -1.52 2.78 2.16
CA GLU A 81 -2.88 3.19 1.82
C GLU A 81 -3.67 2.05 1.19
N TYR A 82 -3.08 1.36 0.23
CA TYR A 82 -3.71 0.21 -0.42
C TYR A 82 -3.96 -0.93 0.57
N SER A 83 -3.00 -1.27 1.44
CA SER A 83 -3.16 -2.28 2.49
C SER A 83 -4.29 -1.94 3.44
N TYR A 84 -4.39 -0.68 3.87
CA TYR A 84 -5.47 -0.22 4.73
C TYR A 84 -6.86 -0.43 4.10
N LEU A 85 -6.98 -0.19 2.80
CA LEU A 85 -8.22 -0.43 2.07
C LEU A 85 -8.58 -1.91 1.99
N VAL A 86 -7.60 -2.75 1.68
CA VAL A 86 -7.79 -4.21 1.64
C VAL A 86 -8.22 -4.74 3.02
N LEU A 87 -7.56 -4.31 4.10
CA LEU A 87 -7.91 -4.67 5.47
C LEU A 87 -9.34 -4.21 5.84
N THR A 88 -9.70 -3.00 5.44
CA THR A 88 -11.05 -2.45 5.67
C THR A 88 -12.12 -3.22 4.89
N SER A 89 -11.80 -3.71 3.69
CA SER A 89 -12.69 -4.59 2.92
C SER A 89 -12.94 -5.90 3.66
N TYR A 90 -11.89 -6.54 4.17
CA TYR A 90 -12.03 -7.77 4.96
C TYR A 90 -12.87 -7.58 6.22
N LEU A 91 -12.72 -6.45 6.92
CA LEU A 91 -13.58 -6.14 8.06
C LEU A 91 -15.06 -6.07 7.69
N LYS A 92 -15.36 -5.42 6.55
CA LYS A 92 -16.75 -5.32 6.07
C LYS A 92 -17.32 -6.68 5.63
N GLU A 93 -16.51 -7.50 4.98
CA GLU A 93 -16.90 -8.81 4.50
C GLU A 93 -17.13 -9.80 5.65
N THR A 94 -16.31 -9.73 6.69
CA THR A 94 -16.42 -10.63 7.86
C THR A 94 -17.43 -10.16 8.89
N GLY A 95 -17.89 -8.91 8.83
CA GLY A 95 -18.80 -8.32 9.81
C GLY A 95 -18.19 -8.16 11.21
N VAL A 96 -16.86 -8.36 11.34
CA VAL A 96 -16.16 -8.21 12.62
C VAL A 96 -16.10 -6.73 12.99
N THR A 97 -16.66 -6.43 14.18
CA THR A 97 -16.67 -5.08 14.77
C THR A 97 -16.03 -5.12 16.14
N GLY A 98 -15.53 -3.99 16.62
CA GLY A 98 -15.04 -3.85 17.98
C GLY A 98 -13.68 -3.18 18.11
N GLN A 99 -13.27 -2.92 19.34
CA GLN A 99 -12.03 -2.19 19.68
C GLN A 99 -10.75 -2.84 19.15
N ASN A 100 -10.77 -4.15 18.86
CA ASN A 100 -9.60 -4.86 18.32
C ASN A 100 -9.33 -4.58 16.84
N PHE A 101 -10.31 -3.98 16.15
CA PHE A 101 -10.25 -3.63 14.74
C PHE A 101 -10.55 -2.14 14.52
N ASP A 102 -10.14 -1.30 15.46
CA ASP A 102 -10.27 0.15 15.31
C ASP A 102 -9.39 0.69 14.18
N VAL A 103 -9.71 1.88 13.71
CA VAL A 103 -9.02 2.55 12.61
C VAL A 103 -7.52 2.67 12.85
N LYS A 104 -7.10 2.94 14.11
CA LYS A 104 -5.69 3.10 14.46
C LYS A 104 -4.93 1.78 14.27
N LYS A 105 -5.45 0.69 14.83
CA LYS A 105 -4.84 -0.64 14.71
C LYS A 105 -4.78 -1.12 13.26
N MET A 106 -5.81 -0.83 12.44
CA MET A 106 -5.77 -1.15 11.02
C MET A 106 -4.70 -0.35 10.27
N LYS A 107 -4.50 0.93 10.63
CA LYS A 107 -3.42 1.74 10.07
C LYS A 107 -2.04 1.26 10.49
N ASP A 108 -1.88 0.79 11.73
CA ASP A 108 -0.62 0.25 12.24
C ASP A 108 -0.26 -1.06 11.50
N ILE A 109 -1.24 -1.95 11.28
CA ILE A 109 -1.06 -3.18 10.49
C ILE A 109 -0.70 -2.83 9.04
N ALA A 110 -1.38 -1.87 8.44
CA ALA A 110 -1.07 -1.43 7.08
C ALA A 110 0.34 -0.83 6.96
N ASP A 111 0.82 -0.14 7.98
CA ASP A 111 2.18 0.39 8.04
C ASP A 111 3.23 -0.73 8.11
N GLN A 112 2.98 -1.77 8.90
CA GLN A 112 3.84 -2.95 8.96
C GLN A 112 3.89 -3.68 7.62
N ILE A 113 2.71 -3.92 7.01
CA ILE A 113 2.64 -4.53 5.67
C ILE A 113 3.43 -3.71 4.66
N ALA A 114 3.33 -2.38 4.69
CA ALA A 114 4.04 -1.51 3.76
C ALA A 114 5.56 -1.62 3.91
N LYS A 115 6.07 -1.69 5.14
CA LYS A 115 7.49 -1.88 5.41
C LYS A 115 8.01 -3.23 4.90
N GLU A 116 7.26 -4.29 5.15
CA GLU A 116 7.61 -5.64 4.69
C GLU A 116 7.53 -5.76 3.18
N ALA A 117 6.43 -5.29 2.58
CA ALA A 117 6.17 -5.37 1.15
C ALA A 117 7.17 -4.56 0.30
N LEU A 118 7.74 -3.49 0.87
CA LEU A 118 8.73 -2.67 0.17
C LEU A 118 9.98 -3.46 -0.23
N SER A 119 10.30 -4.54 0.47
CA SER A 119 11.39 -5.45 0.11
C SER A 119 11.14 -6.20 -1.21
N SER A 120 9.86 -6.37 -1.57
CA SER A 120 9.42 -7.01 -2.82
C SER A 120 9.23 -6.02 -3.96
N ALA A 121 9.45 -4.73 -3.72
CA ALA A 121 9.38 -3.71 -4.75
C ALA A 121 10.56 -3.82 -5.72
N ILE A 122 10.27 -3.65 -7.00
CA ILE A 122 11.28 -3.70 -8.06
C ILE A 122 11.47 -2.34 -8.72
N GLN A 123 12.70 -2.02 -9.04
CA GLN A 123 13.03 -0.92 -9.93
C GLN A 123 12.76 -1.38 -11.37
N LYS A 124 11.69 -0.88 -11.97
CA LYS A 124 11.30 -1.25 -13.35
C LYS A 124 12.08 -0.48 -14.39
N GLY A 125 12.48 0.74 -14.07
CA GLY A 125 13.23 1.57 -15.01
C GLY A 125 13.96 2.73 -14.37
N LYS A 126 15.03 3.18 -15.06
CA LYS A 126 15.77 4.40 -14.78
C LYS A 126 16.05 5.08 -16.11
N TRP A 127 15.76 6.37 -16.18
CA TRP A 127 15.95 7.18 -17.40
C TRP A 127 16.63 8.49 -17.04
N ILE A 128 17.32 9.04 -18.02
CA ILE A 128 17.86 10.39 -17.94
C ILE A 128 17.10 11.26 -18.96
N THR A 129 16.54 12.37 -18.48
CA THR A 129 15.81 13.29 -19.35
C THR A 129 16.75 14.14 -20.19
N GLY A 130 16.24 14.75 -21.27
CA GLY A 130 16.99 15.72 -22.08
C GLY A 130 17.50 16.95 -21.30
N ARG A 131 16.97 17.19 -20.09
CA ARG A 131 17.42 18.21 -19.13
C ARG A 131 18.43 17.68 -18.11
N ASN A 132 18.94 16.48 -18.32
CA ASN A 132 19.88 15.81 -17.43
C ASN A 132 19.32 15.51 -16.03
N ASP A 133 18.00 15.24 -15.91
CA ASP A 133 17.39 14.81 -14.66
C ASP A 133 17.25 13.29 -14.62
N THR A 134 17.44 12.70 -13.46
CA THR A 134 17.21 11.25 -13.24
C THR A 134 15.76 10.99 -12.93
N VAL A 135 15.16 10.01 -13.62
CA VAL A 135 13.80 9.52 -13.41
C VAL A 135 13.86 8.04 -13.09
N MET A 136 13.12 7.61 -12.07
CA MET A 136 13.03 6.21 -11.64
C MET A 136 11.60 5.77 -11.51
N LEU A 137 11.31 4.54 -11.94
CA LEU A 137 10.04 3.84 -11.76
C LEU A 137 10.25 2.66 -10.82
N TYR A 138 9.55 2.67 -9.70
CA TYR A 138 9.42 1.55 -8.78
C TYR A 138 8.00 1.04 -8.77
N LEU A 139 7.83 -0.26 -8.67
CA LEU A 139 6.52 -0.88 -8.59
C LEU A 139 6.51 -2.15 -7.73
N ILE A 140 5.31 -2.55 -7.34
CA ILE A 140 5.01 -3.82 -6.69
C ILE A 140 3.67 -4.35 -7.18
N GLU A 141 3.53 -5.67 -7.27
CA GLU A 141 2.27 -6.32 -7.62
C GLU A 141 1.23 -6.15 -6.50
N LYS A 142 0.02 -5.69 -6.83
CA LYS A 142 -1.09 -5.55 -5.89
C LYS A 142 -1.45 -6.87 -5.22
N GLU A 143 -1.29 -7.97 -5.95
CA GLU A 143 -1.54 -9.31 -5.44
C GLU A 143 -0.58 -9.67 -4.29
N THR A 144 0.68 -9.27 -4.34
CA THR A 144 1.65 -9.44 -3.24
C THR A 144 1.17 -8.73 -1.99
N VAL A 145 0.74 -7.48 -2.13
CA VAL A 145 0.22 -6.67 -1.01
C VAL A 145 -1.08 -7.26 -0.46
N ARG A 146 -1.98 -7.76 -1.32
CA ARG A 146 -3.21 -8.45 -0.90
C ARG A 146 -2.93 -9.71 -0.08
N LYS A 147 -1.99 -10.54 -0.53
CA LYS A 147 -1.60 -11.77 0.21
C LYS A 147 -1.04 -11.44 1.59
N MET A 148 -0.18 -10.43 1.69
CA MET A 148 0.35 -9.96 2.97
C MET A 148 -0.76 -9.43 3.88
N SER A 149 -1.69 -8.64 3.33
CA SER A 149 -2.83 -8.10 4.06
C SER A 149 -3.77 -9.21 4.56
N ALA A 150 -4.05 -10.21 3.73
CA ALA A 150 -4.88 -11.35 4.11
C ALA A 150 -4.23 -12.18 5.24
N LYS A 151 -2.92 -12.41 5.14
CA LYS A 151 -2.15 -13.09 6.19
C LYS A 151 -2.22 -12.33 7.52
N ALA A 152 -1.89 -11.05 7.52
CA ALA A 152 -1.92 -10.21 8.72
C ALA A 152 -3.32 -10.12 9.34
N PHE A 153 -4.37 -10.03 8.52
CA PHE A 153 -5.75 -10.02 8.99
C PHE A 153 -6.13 -11.35 9.65
N LYS A 154 -5.79 -12.49 9.01
CA LYS A 154 -6.04 -13.82 9.55
C LYS A 154 -5.34 -14.04 10.90
N GLU A 155 -4.07 -13.68 11.01
CA GLU A 155 -3.30 -13.78 12.25
C GLU A 155 -3.94 -12.96 13.38
N ARG A 156 -4.46 -11.77 13.05
CA ARG A 156 -5.16 -10.93 14.02
C ARG A 156 -6.47 -11.56 14.50
N LEU A 157 -7.23 -12.20 13.61
CA LEU A 157 -8.44 -12.92 13.96
C LEU A 157 -8.15 -14.13 14.88
N ILE A 158 -7.13 -14.91 14.57
CA ILE A 158 -6.71 -16.06 15.39
C ILE A 158 -6.36 -15.57 16.80
N ASN A 159 -5.51 -14.57 16.93
CA ASN A 159 -5.11 -13.99 18.21
C ASN A 159 -6.32 -13.48 19.03
N LEU A 160 -7.38 -13.00 18.37
CA LEU A 160 -8.60 -12.59 19.04
C LEU A 160 -9.39 -13.79 19.57
N ILE A 161 -9.52 -14.85 18.76
CA ILE A 161 -10.20 -16.08 19.13
C ILE A 161 -9.51 -16.72 20.33
N ASP A 162 -8.18 -16.81 20.31
CA ASP A 162 -7.39 -17.39 21.41
C ASP A 162 -7.63 -16.63 22.72
N LYS A 163 -7.60 -15.29 22.68
CA LYS A 163 -7.91 -14.47 23.86
C LYS A 163 -9.33 -14.66 24.38
N LEU A 164 -10.33 -14.73 23.48
CA LEU A 164 -11.72 -14.97 23.89
C LEU A 164 -11.88 -16.36 24.53
N THR A 165 -11.16 -17.36 24.05
CA THR A 165 -11.15 -18.70 24.62
C THR A 165 -10.52 -18.71 26.02
N GLU A 166 -9.43 -17.98 26.20
CA GLU A 166 -8.79 -17.79 27.51
C GLU A 166 -9.73 -17.10 28.50
N TYR A 167 -10.38 -16.00 28.11
CA TYR A 167 -11.35 -15.31 28.96
C TYR A 167 -12.54 -16.19 29.33
N ARG A 168 -13.05 -17.02 28.41
CA ARG A 168 -14.10 -17.94 28.67
C ARG A 168 -13.72 -18.96 29.77
N GLY A 169 -12.50 -19.50 29.68
CA GLY A 169 -11.99 -20.41 30.72
C GLY A 169 -11.92 -19.76 32.11
N VAL A 170 -11.50 -18.49 32.18
CA VAL A 170 -11.48 -17.72 33.44
C VAL A 170 -12.89 -17.52 33.98
N PHE A 171 -13.86 -17.14 33.14
CA PHE A 171 -15.28 -16.99 33.58
C PHE A 171 -15.90 -18.28 34.08
N GLU A 172 -15.62 -19.40 33.42
CA GLU A 172 -16.10 -20.70 33.88
C GLU A 172 -15.52 -21.07 35.27
N THR A 173 -14.24 -20.76 35.50
CA THR A 173 -13.56 -20.98 36.80
C THR A 173 -14.16 -20.10 37.90
N LEU A 174 -14.47 -18.84 37.62
CA LEU A 174 -15.06 -17.90 38.57
C LEU A 174 -16.50 -18.33 38.98
N LYS A 175 -17.32 -18.81 38.03
CA LYS A 175 -18.67 -19.32 38.33
C LYS A 175 -18.63 -20.52 39.28
N ILE A 176 -17.69 -21.43 39.13
CA ILE A 176 -17.54 -22.59 40.02
C ILE A 176 -17.17 -22.15 41.45
N THR A 177 -16.51 -21.01 41.63
CA THR A 177 -16.09 -20.49 42.93
C THR A 177 -17.22 -19.78 43.66
N GLU A 178 -18.21 -19.24 42.97
CA GLU A 178 -19.38 -18.59 43.56
C GLU A 178 -20.49 -19.58 43.98
N GLU A 179 -20.51 -20.80 43.45
CA GLU A 179 -21.50 -21.85 43.79
C GLU A 179 -21.07 -22.71 44.98
N LYS A 180 -19.99 -22.43 45.69
CA LYS A 180 -19.53 -23.08 46.91
C LYS A 180 -19.68 -22.20 48.13
#